data_a69ae80e634d34d2adca76124d9a4535
#
_entry.id   a69ae80e634d34d2adca76124d9a4535
#
_cell.length_a   1.000
_cell.length_b   1.000
_cell.length_c   1.000
_cell.angle_alpha   90.00
_cell.angle_beta   90.00
_cell.angle_gamma   90.00
#
_symmetry.space_group_name_H-M   'P 1'
#
loop_
_entity.id
_entity.type
_entity.pdbx_description
1 polymer ?
#
loop_
_entity_poly.entity_id
_entity_poly.type
_entity_poly.pdbx_seq_one_letter_code
_entity_poly.pdbx_strand_id
1 'polypeptide(L)'
;MKYWIIPCNVKTYDAIGAFNELKLIDWKQSKNLKSAKINDIVMIYLSKPFSCVKYICKIKKVNMTKEIIDDKKFVINGDNYTNYGNYMRIEFIKEIEENLITLNELHNHGMKGNVQGPRLLRNELLDFVLEVLEKTSNLNESQIENVEYKEGKILKK
;
A
#
# COMPACT_ATOMS: atom_id res chain seq x y z
N MET A 1 -6.07 7.71 13.47
CA MET A 1 -5.53 7.19 12.22
C MET A 1 -5.54 5.66 12.27
N LYS A 2 -6.12 5.05 11.26
CA LYS A 2 -6.20 3.59 11.18
C LYS A 2 -5.24 3.08 10.12
N TYR A 3 -4.91 1.80 10.22
CA TYR A 3 -4.03 1.10 9.29
C TYR A 3 -4.80 -0.04 8.65
N TRP A 4 -4.80 -0.06 7.33
CA TRP A 4 -5.53 -1.06 6.54
C TRP A 4 -4.56 -1.86 5.71
N ILE A 5 -4.85 -3.15 5.50
CA ILE A 5 -4.16 -3.96 4.52
C ILE A 5 -5.15 -4.30 3.40
N ILE A 6 -4.74 -4.07 2.17
CA ILE A 6 -5.61 -4.25 1.01
C ILE A 6 -4.91 -5.15 -0.01
N PRO A 7 -5.54 -6.25 -0.43
CA PRO A 7 -4.93 -7.12 -1.43
C PRO A 7 -5.03 -6.55 -2.83
N CYS A 8 -4.00 -6.81 -3.63
CA CYS A 8 -4.00 -6.54 -5.06
C CYS A 8 -3.69 -7.84 -5.79
N ASN A 9 -4.59 -8.28 -6.67
CA ASN A 9 -4.36 -9.44 -7.50
C ASN A 9 -3.48 -9.02 -8.68
N VAL A 10 -2.21 -9.41 -8.65
CA VAL A 10 -1.24 -9.01 -9.68
C VAL A 10 -1.54 -9.61 -11.05
N LYS A 11 -2.42 -10.60 -11.12
CA LYS A 11 -2.85 -11.18 -12.41
C LYS A 11 -3.86 -10.29 -13.13
N THR A 12 -4.54 -9.41 -12.39
CA THR A 12 -5.57 -8.54 -12.97
C THR A 12 -5.17 -7.08 -13.00
N TYR A 13 -4.17 -6.69 -12.23
CA TYR A 13 -3.72 -5.30 -12.14
C TYR A 13 -2.21 -5.25 -11.96
N ASP A 14 -1.56 -4.47 -12.81
CA ASP A 14 -0.10 -4.27 -12.75
C ASP A 14 0.23 -3.20 -11.71
N ALA A 15 0.24 -3.61 -10.45
CA ALA A 15 0.53 -2.69 -9.35
C ALA A 15 1.94 -2.11 -9.45
N ILE A 16 2.91 -2.92 -9.84
CA ILE A 16 4.30 -2.47 -9.93
C ILE A 16 4.43 -1.34 -10.95
N GLY A 17 3.85 -1.52 -12.13
CA GLY A 17 3.85 -0.46 -13.14
C GLY A 17 3.10 0.78 -12.68
N ALA A 18 1.95 0.58 -12.05
CA ALA A 18 1.12 1.69 -11.60
C ALA A 18 1.84 2.55 -10.55
N PHE A 19 2.43 1.92 -9.54
CA PHE A 19 3.12 2.68 -8.49
C PHE A 19 4.47 3.24 -8.94
N ASN A 20 5.04 2.74 -10.02
CA ASN A 20 6.22 3.36 -10.62
C ASN A 20 5.87 4.66 -11.34
N GLU A 21 4.69 4.76 -11.92
CA GLU A 21 4.29 5.94 -12.69
C GLU A 21 3.42 6.93 -11.95
N LEU A 22 2.52 6.43 -11.10
CA LEU A 22 1.48 7.25 -10.50
C LEU A 22 1.74 7.45 -9.02
N LYS A 23 1.67 8.70 -8.59
CA LYS A 23 1.71 9.03 -7.16
C LYS A 23 0.33 8.91 -6.53
N LEU A 24 -0.71 9.11 -7.30
CA LEU A 24 -2.10 9.04 -6.84
C LEU A 24 -2.84 8.01 -7.67
N ILE A 25 -3.62 7.17 -7.01
CA ILE A 25 -4.45 6.17 -7.68
C ILE A 25 -5.82 6.19 -7.02
N ASP A 26 -6.88 6.06 -7.84
CA ASP A 26 -8.23 5.90 -7.32
C ASP A 26 -8.51 4.40 -7.20
N TRP A 27 -8.59 3.93 -5.98
CA TRP A 27 -8.72 2.52 -5.64
C TRP A 27 -10.14 2.19 -5.23
N LYS A 28 -10.60 1.00 -5.57
CA LYS A 28 -11.94 0.56 -5.22
C LYS A 28 -12.13 0.58 -3.70
N GLN A 29 -13.17 1.25 -3.23
CA GLN A 29 -13.52 1.28 -1.82
C GLN A 29 -14.66 0.29 -1.58
N SER A 30 -14.31 -0.94 -1.23
CA SER A 30 -15.30 -1.98 -0.97
C SER A 30 -16.00 -1.76 0.38
N LYS A 31 -16.99 -2.58 0.66
CA LYS A 31 -17.73 -2.48 1.92
C LYS A 31 -16.85 -2.57 3.15
N ASN A 32 -15.78 -3.37 3.07
CA ASN A 32 -14.86 -3.52 4.19
C ASN A 32 -14.16 -2.21 4.54
N LEU A 33 -14.14 -1.26 3.62
CA LEU A 33 -13.46 0.02 3.77
C LEU A 33 -14.43 1.19 4.01
N LYS A 34 -15.67 0.92 4.34
CA LYS A 34 -16.66 2.00 4.50
C LYS A 34 -16.30 2.95 5.64
N SER A 35 -15.57 2.48 6.65
CA SER A 35 -15.14 3.32 7.77
C SER A 35 -13.76 3.92 7.58
N ALA A 36 -13.13 3.71 6.43
CA ALA A 36 -11.84 4.30 6.13
C ALA A 36 -11.96 5.82 6.01
N LYS A 37 -10.95 6.53 6.49
CA LYS A 37 -10.98 7.99 6.54
C LYS A 37 -9.74 8.58 5.90
N ILE A 38 -9.85 9.85 5.53
CA ILE A 38 -8.71 10.63 5.04
C ILE A 38 -7.59 10.57 6.09
N ASN A 39 -6.37 10.38 5.62
CA ASN A 39 -5.13 10.22 6.38
C ASN A 39 -4.92 8.84 6.99
N ASP A 40 -5.85 7.92 6.86
CA ASP A 40 -5.58 6.53 7.19
C ASP A 40 -4.48 5.99 6.28
N ILE A 41 -3.75 5.00 6.77
CA ILE A 41 -2.67 4.35 6.02
C ILE A 41 -3.19 3.06 5.40
N VAL A 42 -2.79 2.84 4.16
CA VAL A 42 -3.16 1.65 3.41
C VAL A 42 -1.89 0.93 2.97
N MET A 43 -1.82 -0.35 3.29
CA MET A 43 -0.72 -1.19 2.85
C MET A 43 -1.21 -2.10 1.75
N ILE A 44 -0.57 -2.03 0.60
CA ILE A 44 -0.96 -2.83 -0.56
C ILE A 44 -0.23 -4.16 -0.52
N TYR A 45 -0.98 -5.23 -0.37
CA TYR A 45 -0.48 -6.59 -0.35
C TYR A 45 -0.59 -7.19 -1.75
N LEU A 46 0.53 -7.61 -2.30
CA LEU A 46 0.56 -8.24 -3.62
C LEU A 46 0.38 -9.74 -3.51
N SER A 47 -0.51 -10.29 -4.32
CA SER A 47 -0.76 -11.73 -4.37
C SER A 47 0.44 -12.48 -4.95
N LYS A 48 0.34 -13.82 -5.00
CA LYS A 48 1.40 -14.66 -5.58
C LYS A 48 1.82 -14.15 -6.95
N PRO A 49 3.10 -14.17 -7.26
CA PRO A 49 4.20 -14.84 -6.55
C PRO A 49 4.84 -14.02 -5.43
N PHE A 50 4.38 -12.79 -5.20
CA PHE A 50 5.00 -11.91 -4.22
C PHE A 50 4.60 -12.26 -2.79
N SER A 51 3.31 -12.35 -2.52
CA SER A 51 2.75 -12.70 -1.20
C SER A 51 3.34 -11.82 -0.09
N CYS A 52 3.31 -10.51 -0.29
CA CYS A 52 3.88 -9.56 0.65
C CYS A 52 3.27 -8.17 0.48
N VAL A 53 3.36 -7.35 1.52
CA VAL A 53 3.10 -5.93 1.42
C VAL A 53 4.28 -5.27 0.72
N LYS A 54 4.01 -4.47 -0.31
CA LYS A 54 5.07 -3.78 -1.05
C LYS A 54 4.93 -2.27 -1.04
N TYR A 55 3.72 -1.75 -0.99
CA TYR A 55 3.49 -0.30 -1.09
C TYR A 55 2.73 0.22 0.10
N ILE A 56 3.17 1.37 0.60
CA ILE A 56 2.54 2.08 1.71
C ILE A 56 1.94 3.35 1.15
N CYS A 57 0.65 3.55 1.38
CA CYS A 57 -0.10 4.67 0.84
C CYS A 57 -0.89 5.38 1.94
N LYS A 58 -1.31 6.60 1.65
CA LYS A 58 -2.17 7.38 2.55
C LYS A 58 -3.45 7.73 1.83
N ILE A 59 -4.58 7.63 2.51
CA ILE A 59 -5.87 7.97 1.92
C ILE A 59 -6.03 9.47 1.84
N LYS A 60 -6.33 9.98 0.64
CA LYS A 60 -6.52 11.42 0.38
C LYS A 60 -7.97 11.79 0.15
N LYS A 61 -8.79 10.87 -0.36
CA LYS A 61 -10.22 11.06 -0.55
C LYS A 61 -10.94 9.75 -0.32
N VAL A 62 -12.18 9.83 0.15
CA VAL A 62 -13.03 8.64 0.34
C VAL A 62 -14.40 8.88 -0.28
N ASN A 63 -15.13 7.81 -0.47
CA ASN A 63 -16.53 7.84 -0.91
C ASN A 63 -16.71 8.55 -2.26
N MET A 64 -15.75 8.38 -3.15
CA MET A 64 -15.88 8.90 -4.52
C MET A 64 -16.83 7.99 -5.29
N THR A 65 -17.68 8.57 -6.12
CA THR A 65 -18.67 7.79 -6.87
C THR A 65 -18.11 7.15 -8.14
N LYS A 66 -16.93 7.57 -8.59
CA LYS A 66 -16.24 6.99 -9.74
C LYS A 66 -14.75 7.29 -9.64
N GLU A 67 -13.95 6.52 -10.36
CA GLU A 67 -12.54 6.86 -10.45
C GLU A 67 -12.35 7.99 -11.46
N ILE A 68 -11.35 8.84 -11.20
CA ILE A 68 -11.02 9.97 -12.04
C ILE A 68 -9.63 9.82 -12.64
N ILE A 69 -8.69 9.32 -11.83
CA ILE A 69 -7.31 9.11 -12.28
C ILE A 69 -7.27 7.93 -13.24
N ASP A 70 -6.75 8.14 -14.44
CA ASP A 70 -6.71 7.11 -15.48
C ASP A 70 -5.54 6.16 -15.23
N ASP A 71 -5.86 4.91 -14.88
CA ASP A 71 -4.88 3.85 -14.72
C ASP A 71 -5.19 2.63 -15.59
N LYS A 72 -5.97 2.82 -16.63
CA LYS A 72 -6.44 1.73 -17.50
C LYS A 72 -5.31 0.90 -18.07
N LYS A 73 -4.18 1.49 -18.39
CA LYS A 73 -3.06 0.77 -18.98
C LYS A 73 -2.44 -0.25 -18.01
N PHE A 74 -2.76 -0.15 -16.72
CA PHE A 74 -2.29 -1.10 -15.72
C PHE A 74 -3.30 -2.20 -15.43
N VAL A 75 -4.49 -2.12 -15.99
CA VAL A 75 -5.51 -3.16 -15.87
C VAL A 75 -5.18 -4.27 -16.86
N ILE A 76 -4.86 -5.46 -16.33
CA ILE A 76 -4.45 -6.60 -17.15
C ILE A 76 -5.67 -7.33 -17.68
N ASN A 77 -6.67 -7.55 -16.81
CA ASN A 77 -7.91 -8.21 -17.20
C ASN A 77 -9.03 -7.17 -17.28
N GLY A 78 -9.23 -6.60 -18.46
CA GLY A 78 -10.18 -5.53 -18.68
C GLY A 78 -11.64 -5.97 -18.72
N ASP A 79 -11.91 -7.25 -18.83
CA ASP A 79 -13.27 -7.76 -18.96
C ASP A 79 -14.13 -7.41 -17.73
N ASN A 80 -13.51 -7.31 -16.57
CA ASN A 80 -14.21 -6.99 -15.33
C ASN A 80 -14.02 -5.54 -14.91
N TYR A 81 -13.43 -4.72 -15.75
CA TYR A 81 -13.22 -3.32 -15.42
C TYR A 81 -14.52 -2.55 -15.52
N THR A 82 -14.88 -1.87 -14.43
CA THR A 82 -16.05 -1.01 -14.40
C THR A 82 -15.70 0.24 -13.61
N ASN A 83 -16.16 1.40 -14.11
CA ASN A 83 -15.93 2.66 -13.43
C ASN A 83 -17.21 3.11 -12.73
N TYR A 84 -17.64 2.32 -11.76
CA TYR A 84 -18.76 2.68 -10.91
C TYR A 84 -18.57 2.09 -9.52
N GLY A 85 -19.38 2.53 -8.58
CA GLY A 85 -19.26 2.13 -7.19
C GLY A 85 -18.46 3.17 -6.42
N ASN A 86 -17.96 2.80 -5.27
CA ASN A 86 -17.20 3.72 -4.44
C ASN A 86 -15.72 3.56 -4.66
N TYR A 87 -15.02 4.69 -4.68
CA TYR A 87 -13.56 4.73 -4.81
C TYR A 87 -12.97 5.61 -3.73
N MET A 88 -11.72 5.37 -3.42
CA MET A 88 -10.94 6.23 -2.55
C MET A 88 -9.65 6.57 -3.25
N ARG A 89 -9.15 7.77 -3.04
CA ARG A 89 -7.88 8.21 -3.62
C ARG A 89 -6.78 7.93 -2.63
N ILE A 90 -5.77 7.19 -3.06
CA ILE A 90 -4.61 6.89 -2.24
C ILE A 90 -3.37 7.53 -2.84
N GLU A 91 -2.50 8.02 -1.97
CA GLU A 91 -1.23 8.61 -2.34
C GLU A 91 -0.12 7.65 -1.99
N PHE A 92 0.72 7.34 -2.97
CA PHE A 92 1.91 6.51 -2.74
C PHE A 92 2.89 7.26 -1.84
N ILE A 93 3.26 6.65 -0.72
CA ILE A 93 4.21 7.23 0.23
C ILE A 93 5.58 6.59 0.06
N LYS A 94 5.65 5.26 0.08
CA LYS A 94 6.93 4.56 -0.10
C LYS A 94 6.72 3.11 -0.45
N GLU A 95 7.76 2.55 -1.04
CA GLU A 95 7.88 1.13 -1.31
C GLU A 95 8.73 0.51 -0.21
N ILE A 96 8.37 -0.70 0.24
CA ILE A 96 9.19 -1.44 1.21
C ILE A 96 9.69 -2.72 0.57
N GLU A 97 10.73 -3.30 1.16
CA GLU A 97 11.31 -4.53 0.64
C GLU A 97 10.34 -5.70 0.79
N GLU A 98 10.43 -6.64 -0.14
CA GLU A 98 9.46 -7.73 -0.25
C GLU A 98 9.57 -8.76 0.86
N ASN A 99 10.66 -8.78 1.60
CA ASN A 99 10.89 -9.75 2.68
C ASN A 99 10.46 -9.25 4.06
N LEU A 100 9.95 -8.03 4.18
CA LEU A 100 9.69 -7.44 5.49
C LEU A 100 8.31 -7.80 6.03
N ILE A 101 7.27 -7.66 5.23
CA ILE A 101 5.90 -7.99 5.65
C ILE A 101 5.34 -9.02 4.67
N THR A 102 5.81 -10.25 4.84
CA THR A 102 5.37 -11.38 4.02
C THR A 102 4.13 -12.03 4.62
N LEU A 103 3.46 -12.88 3.84
CA LEU A 103 2.34 -13.65 4.37
C LEU A 103 2.77 -14.50 5.57
N ASN A 104 3.96 -15.09 5.52
CA ASN A 104 4.49 -15.86 6.65
C ASN A 104 4.66 -15.00 7.89
N GLU A 105 5.20 -13.79 7.74
CA GLU A 105 5.35 -12.90 8.88
C GLU A 105 4.00 -12.44 9.43
N LEU A 106 3.03 -12.20 8.55
CA LEU A 106 1.68 -11.87 8.99
C LEU A 106 1.08 -13.03 9.80
N HIS A 107 1.28 -14.28 9.35
CA HIS A 107 0.84 -15.45 10.09
C HIS A 107 1.54 -15.57 11.44
N ASN A 108 2.83 -15.29 11.47
CA ASN A 108 3.62 -15.35 12.72
C ASN A 108 3.12 -14.33 13.76
N HIS A 109 2.43 -13.29 13.32
CA HIS A 109 1.96 -12.23 14.19
C HIS A 109 0.43 -12.17 14.31
N GLY A 110 -0.22 -13.29 14.09
CA GLY A 110 -1.62 -13.45 14.46
C GLY A 110 -2.62 -13.47 13.31
N MET A 111 -2.19 -13.25 12.06
CA MET A 111 -3.13 -13.35 10.95
C MET A 111 -3.39 -14.82 10.63
N LYS A 112 -4.65 -15.15 10.36
CA LYS A 112 -5.06 -16.47 9.92
C LYS A 112 -5.51 -16.39 8.47
N GLY A 113 -5.15 -17.41 7.69
CA GLY A 113 -5.55 -17.48 6.29
C GLY A 113 -4.81 -16.50 5.41
N ASN A 114 -5.41 -16.20 4.27
CA ASN A 114 -4.83 -15.33 3.25
C ASN A 114 -5.42 -13.92 3.33
N VAL A 115 -4.78 -12.97 2.64
CA VAL A 115 -5.33 -11.63 2.51
C VAL A 115 -6.29 -11.65 1.32
N GLN A 116 -7.56 -11.89 1.59
CA GLN A 116 -8.57 -12.04 0.55
C GLN A 116 -9.40 -10.79 0.31
N GLY A 117 -9.41 -9.88 1.25
CA GLY A 117 -10.10 -8.61 1.14
C GLY A 117 -9.48 -7.58 2.06
N PRO A 118 -9.88 -6.31 1.91
CA PRO A 118 -9.37 -5.27 2.80
C PRO A 118 -9.73 -5.57 4.25
N ARG A 119 -8.81 -5.30 5.14
CA ARG A 119 -9.07 -5.49 6.57
C ARG A 119 -8.29 -4.49 7.40
N LEU A 120 -8.89 -4.13 8.53
CA LEU A 120 -8.26 -3.26 9.50
C LEU A 120 -7.22 -4.03 10.30
N LEU A 121 -6.04 -3.46 10.47
CA LEU A 121 -4.99 -4.05 11.30
C LEU A 121 -5.23 -3.70 12.76
N ARG A 122 -5.12 -4.69 13.63
CA ARG A 122 -5.39 -4.54 15.07
C ARG A 122 -4.40 -5.35 15.90
N ASN A 123 -4.24 -4.93 17.14
CA ASN A 123 -3.55 -5.70 18.18
C ASN A 123 -2.13 -6.10 17.77
N GLU A 124 -1.77 -7.36 17.97
CA GLU A 124 -0.43 -7.85 17.69
C GLU A 124 0.02 -7.63 16.25
N LEU A 125 -0.90 -7.81 15.31
CA LEU A 125 -0.61 -7.63 13.89
C LEU A 125 -0.28 -6.18 13.59
N LEU A 126 -1.03 -5.25 14.16
CA LEU A 126 -0.75 -3.82 14.00
C LEU A 126 0.58 -3.45 14.64
N ASP A 127 0.86 -3.97 15.84
CA ASP A 127 2.11 -3.70 16.53
C ASP A 127 3.31 -4.15 15.70
N PHE A 128 3.23 -5.32 15.09
CA PHE A 128 4.28 -5.83 14.22
C PHE A 128 4.51 -4.90 13.02
N VAL A 129 3.43 -4.52 12.36
CA VAL A 129 3.53 -3.67 11.17
C VAL A 129 4.11 -2.29 11.52
N LEU A 130 3.67 -1.69 12.62
CA LEU A 130 4.20 -0.41 13.06
C LEU A 130 5.69 -0.48 13.37
N GLU A 131 6.13 -1.57 13.98
CA GLU A 131 7.54 -1.78 14.27
C GLU A 131 8.37 -1.85 12.98
N VAL A 132 7.89 -2.57 11.99
CA VAL A 132 8.58 -2.66 10.69
C VAL A 132 8.66 -1.29 10.02
N LEU A 133 7.56 -0.54 9.99
CA LEU A 133 7.53 0.76 9.37
C LEU A 133 8.46 1.75 10.06
N GLU A 134 8.54 1.69 11.39
CA GLU A 134 9.44 2.56 12.14
C GLU A 134 10.89 2.26 11.81
N LYS A 135 11.29 1.01 11.78
CA LYS A 135 12.66 0.61 11.44
C LYS A 135 13.05 1.04 10.04
N THR A 136 12.13 0.91 9.10
CA THR A 136 12.37 1.30 7.72
C THR A 136 12.58 2.80 7.59
N SER A 137 11.80 3.60 8.29
CA SER A 137 11.95 5.05 8.29
C SER A 137 13.29 5.48 8.87
N ASN A 138 13.68 4.92 10.02
CA ASN A 138 14.93 5.25 10.66
C ASN A 138 16.13 4.91 9.76
N LEU A 139 16.08 3.77 9.12
CA LEU A 139 17.14 3.36 8.22
C LEU A 139 17.27 4.31 7.03
N ASN A 140 16.16 4.72 6.46
CA ASN A 140 16.17 5.65 5.34
C ASN A 140 16.75 7.00 5.73
N GLU A 141 16.42 7.50 6.90
CA GLU A 141 16.97 8.76 7.42
C GLU A 141 18.47 8.68 7.57
N SER A 142 18.97 7.60 8.13
CA SER A 142 20.40 7.39 8.29
C SER A 142 21.12 7.37 6.95
N GLN A 143 20.56 6.73 5.95
CA GLN A 143 21.14 6.67 4.61
C GLN A 143 21.22 8.05 3.97
N ILE A 144 20.20 8.86 4.13
CA ILE A 144 20.17 10.22 3.59
C ILE A 144 21.25 11.08 4.24
N GLU A 145 21.37 11.01 5.55
CA GLU A 145 22.41 11.74 6.28
C GLU A 145 23.81 11.37 5.82
N ASN A 146 24.07 10.08 5.64
CA ASN A 146 25.37 9.62 5.18
C ASN A 146 25.72 10.14 3.80
N VAL A 147 24.75 10.18 2.90
CA VAL A 147 24.96 10.72 1.55
C VAL A 147 25.32 12.19 1.60
N GLU A 148 24.62 12.96 2.42
CA GLU A 148 24.88 14.40 2.57
C GLU A 148 26.31 14.66 3.05
N TYR A 149 26.76 13.89 4.02
CA TYR A 149 28.13 14.03 4.54
C TYR A 149 29.17 13.73 3.49
N LYS A 150 28.98 12.66 2.75
CA LYS A 150 29.97 12.21 1.78
C LYS A 150 30.21 13.21 0.66
N GLU A 151 29.17 13.89 0.23
CA GLU A 151 29.25 14.76 -0.92
C GLU A 151 29.49 16.22 -0.56
N GLY A 152 29.51 16.52 0.72
CA GLY A 152 29.77 17.88 1.19
C GLY A 152 28.72 18.88 0.77
N LYS A 153 27.59 18.42 0.33
CA LYS A 153 26.45 19.25 -0.02
C LYS A 153 25.19 18.47 0.22
N ILE A 154 24.10 19.19 0.31
CA ILE A 154 22.81 18.58 0.62
C ILE A 154 22.19 17.98 -0.64
N LEU A 155 21.94 16.69 -0.61
CA LEU A 155 21.23 15.97 -1.65
C LEU A 155 19.90 15.55 -1.08
N LYS A 156 18.94 16.43 -1.12
CA LYS A 156 17.63 16.13 -0.58
C LYS A 156 16.88 15.16 -1.46
N LYS A 157 16.32 14.20 -0.83
CA LYS A 157 15.58 13.14 -1.52
C LYS A 157 14.11 13.45 -1.51
#